data_6cf59cdeeea90651a80dd3a62d5db6be
#
_entry.id   6cf59cdeeea90651a80dd3a62d5db6be
#
_cell.length_a   1.000
_cell.length_b   1.000
_cell.length_c   1.000
_cell.angle_alpha   90.00
_cell.angle_beta   90.00
_cell.angle_gamma   90.00
#
_symmetry.space_group_name_H-M   'P 1'
#
loop_
_entity.id
_entity.type
_entity.pdbx_description
1 polymer ?
#
loop_
_entity_poly.entity_id
_entity_poly.type
_entity_poly.pdbx_seq_one_letter_code
_entity_poly.pdbx_strand_id
1 'polypeptide(L)'
;FPSGAYVDCIHIADETPSKLMERVKGIQADFIYMDELTSYQFSTFSILGTRLRGKGKWSGHIFGTTNPKRSHWTRKWLDWYIGADGFIRADRDGVVRYYYMMDERVDSVVWGDSKEEVYHICKTKIDEQLRRLGGDFTYKDMIRSFVFYVGRMSENMASINNNKGYAGSVAAVGGRRAKPLLE
;
A
#
# COMPACT_ATOMS: atom_id res chain seq x y z
N PHE A 1 16.63 -18.84 3.73
CA PHE A 1 16.10 -19.68 2.66
C PHE A 1 17.23 -20.29 1.83
N PRO A 2 17.03 -21.48 1.19
CA PRO A 2 18.06 -22.09 0.33
C PRO A 2 18.53 -21.20 -0.82
N SER A 3 17.73 -20.21 -1.23
CA SER A 3 18.06 -19.21 -2.25
C SER A 3 19.02 -18.12 -1.79
N GLY A 4 19.42 -18.11 -0.50
CA GLY A 4 20.16 -17.00 0.11
C GLY A 4 19.28 -15.80 0.51
N ALA A 5 17.96 -15.85 0.25
CA ALA A 5 17.04 -14.84 0.74
C ALA A 5 16.85 -14.94 2.25
N TYR A 6 16.69 -13.83 2.92
CA TYR A 6 16.39 -13.76 4.36
C TYR A 6 15.20 -12.83 4.61
N VAL A 7 14.56 -13.00 5.74
CA VAL A 7 13.45 -12.15 6.20
C VAL A 7 13.79 -11.62 7.58
N ASP A 8 13.76 -10.32 7.72
CA ASP A 8 13.88 -9.63 9.00
C ASP A 8 12.49 -9.21 9.47
N CYS A 9 12.13 -9.57 10.70
CA CYS A 9 10.90 -9.13 11.33
C CYS A 9 11.21 -7.92 12.22
N ILE A 10 10.59 -6.79 11.94
CA ILE A 10 10.78 -5.56 12.69
C ILE A 10 9.45 -5.18 13.35
N HIS A 11 9.46 -5.08 14.68
CA HIS A 11 8.33 -4.48 15.39
C HIS A 11 8.44 -2.96 15.28
N ILE A 12 7.41 -2.31 14.74
CA ILE A 12 7.32 -0.85 14.67
C ILE A 12 6.30 -0.41 15.73
N ALA A 13 6.82 0.16 16.81
CA ALA A 13 6.01 0.81 17.82
C ALA A 13 5.56 2.20 17.35
N ASP A 14 4.71 2.88 18.13
CA ASP A 14 4.35 4.30 17.97
C ASP A 14 5.59 5.19 18.18
N GLU A 15 6.43 5.22 17.18
CA GLU A 15 7.65 6.01 17.15
C GLU A 15 7.47 7.30 16.40
N THR A 16 8.22 8.32 16.78
CA THR A 16 8.31 9.53 15.96
C THR A 16 9.00 9.20 14.63
N PRO A 17 8.67 9.90 13.52
CA PRO A 17 9.33 9.69 12.24
C PRO A 17 10.86 9.70 12.31
N SER A 18 11.44 10.58 13.14
CA SER A 18 12.89 10.66 13.34
C SER A 18 13.48 9.41 13.97
N LYS A 19 12.85 8.87 15.01
CA LYS A 19 13.29 7.61 15.65
C LYS A 19 13.18 6.44 14.71
N LEU A 20 12.06 6.35 13.96
CA LEU A 20 11.90 5.30 12.95
C LEU A 20 12.98 5.39 11.88
N MET A 21 13.27 6.61 11.39
CA MET A 21 14.30 6.84 10.36
C MET A 21 15.68 6.34 10.85
N GLU A 22 16.06 6.64 12.10
CA GLU A 22 17.30 6.15 12.70
C GLU A 22 17.32 4.61 12.81
N ARG A 23 16.22 4.03 13.25
CA ARG A 23 16.13 2.58 13.45
C ARG A 23 16.19 1.78 12.15
N VAL A 24 15.60 2.27 11.08
CA VAL A 24 15.65 1.63 9.77
C VAL A 24 16.82 2.10 8.90
N LYS A 25 17.73 2.87 9.49
CA LYS A 25 18.95 3.33 8.83
C LYS A 25 19.81 2.13 8.40
N GLY A 26 20.24 2.13 7.15
CA GLY A 26 21.04 1.03 6.59
C GLY A 26 20.24 -0.15 6.06
N ILE A 27 18.96 -0.27 6.38
CA ILE A 27 18.12 -1.32 5.80
C ILE A 27 17.99 -1.11 4.29
N GLN A 28 18.17 -2.19 3.55
CA GLN A 28 17.94 -2.27 2.12
C GLN A 28 17.05 -3.49 1.87
N ALA A 29 15.85 -3.27 1.40
CA ALA A 29 14.86 -4.31 1.17
C ALA A 29 14.47 -4.36 -0.31
N ASP A 30 14.28 -5.55 -0.83
CA ASP A 30 13.64 -5.78 -2.12
C ASP A 30 12.12 -5.78 -1.98
N PHE A 31 11.63 -6.17 -0.80
CA PHE A 31 10.22 -6.32 -0.51
C PHE A 31 9.95 -5.95 0.95
N ILE A 32 8.85 -5.26 1.21
CA ILE A 32 8.37 -4.93 2.56
C ILE A 32 6.94 -5.43 2.69
N TYR A 33 6.69 -6.24 3.72
CA TYR A 33 5.35 -6.64 4.11
C TYR A 33 4.91 -5.86 5.35
N MET A 34 3.73 -5.28 5.29
CA MET A 34 3.13 -4.55 6.40
C MET A 34 1.79 -5.18 6.76
N ASP A 35 1.75 -5.89 7.88
CA ASP A 35 0.50 -6.45 8.38
C ASP A 35 -0.33 -5.38 9.09
N GLU A 36 -1.65 -5.44 8.95
CA GLU A 36 -2.58 -4.46 9.53
C GLU A 36 -2.16 -3.00 9.22
N LEU A 37 -2.10 -2.65 7.94
CA LEU A 37 -1.63 -1.34 7.46
C LEU A 37 -2.31 -0.15 8.16
N THR A 38 -3.54 -0.35 8.66
CA THR A 38 -4.27 0.64 9.48
C THR A 38 -3.73 0.84 10.88
N SER A 39 -2.70 0.12 11.28
CA SER A 39 -1.94 0.35 12.51
C SER A 39 -0.80 1.35 12.34
N TYR A 40 -0.50 1.78 11.10
CA TYR A 40 0.65 2.64 10.80
C TYR A 40 0.22 3.99 10.27
N GLN A 41 0.93 5.03 10.68
CA GLN A 41 0.78 6.36 10.10
C GLN A 41 1.32 6.42 8.67
N PHE A 42 0.86 7.38 7.89
CA PHE A 42 1.35 7.60 6.52
C PHE A 42 2.86 7.88 6.46
N SER A 43 3.39 8.60 7.45
CA SER A 43 4.82 8.86 7.59
C SER A 43 5.64 7.57 7.73
N THR A 44 5.13 6.60 8.49
CA THR A 44 5.77 5.27 8.62
C THR A 44 5.84 4.57 7.26
N PHE A 45 4.72 4.52 6.54
CA PHE A 45 4.67 3.95 5.20
C PHE A 45 5.66 4.64 4.25
N SER A 46 5.71 5.98 4.26
CA SER A 46 6.62 6.75 3.42
C SER A 46 8.10 6.49 3.75
N ILE A 47 8.45 6.46 5.03
CA ILE A 47 9.83 6.18 5.49
C ILE A 47 10.25 4.78 5.05
N LEU A 48 9.41 3.76 5.26
CA LEU A 48 9.71 2.40 4.83
C LEU A 48 9.86 2.31 3.30
N GLY A 49 9.05 3.03 2.55
CA GLY A 49 9.18 3.12 1.10
C GLY A 49 10.56 3.60 0.63
N THR A 50 11.26 4.42 1.43
CA THR A 50 12.64 4.84 1.12
C THR A 50 13.67 3.72 1.33
N ARG A 51 13.29 2.63 1.98
CA ARG A 51 14.17 1.46 2.24
C ARG A 51 14.12 0.42 1.12
N LEU A 52 13.22 0.56 0.17
CA LEU A 52 13.14 -0.27 -1.04
C LEU A 52 14.31 0.06 -1.98
N ARG A 53 15.49 -0.42 -1.62
CA ARG A 53 16.76 -0.19 -2.30
C ARG A 53 17.52 -1.49 -2.56
N GLY A 54 16.80 -2.58 -2.64
CA GLY A 54 17.37 -3.89 -2.95
C GLY A 54 18.05 -3.88 -4.32
N LYS A 55 19.02 -4.78 -4.48
CA LYS A 55 19.78 -4.96 -5.73
C LYS A 55 19.17 -6.02 -6.64
N GLY A 56 17.98 -6.50 -6.30
CA GLY A 56 17.27 -7.52 -7.05
C GLY A 56 16.84 -7.06 -8.45
N LYS A 57 16.51 -8.02 -9.29
CA LYS A 57 15.96 -7.75 -10.65
C LYS A 57 14.60 -7.07 -10.65
N TRP A 58 13.90 -7.07 -9.52
CA TRP A 58 12.57 -6.53 -9.36
C TRP A 58 12.64 -5.16 -8.70
N SER A 59 11.82 -4.23 -9.17
CA SER A 59 11.61 -2.97 -8.46
C SER A 59 11.00 -3.27 -7.10
N GLY A 60 11.48 -2.55 -6.05
CA GLY A 60 11.01 -2.77 -4.69
C GLY A 60 9.49 -2.60 -4.54
N HIS A 61 8.88 -3.48 -3.76
CA HIS A 61 7.43 -3.50 -3.53
C HIS A 61 7.10 -3.43 -2.04
N ILE A 62 6.04 -2.72 -1.72
CA ILE A 62 5.37 -2.81 -0.42
C ILE A 62 4.07 -3.59 -0.63
N PHE A 63 3.87 -4.62 0.17
CA PHE A 63 2.61 -5.34 0.27
C PHE A 63 2.03 -5.09 1.67
N GLY A 64 0.77 -4.69 1.74
CA GLY A 64 0.10 -4.45 3.01
C GLY A 64 -1.25 -5.13 3.07
N THR A 65 -1.54 -5.79 4.20
CA THR A 65 -2.90 -6.22 4.53
C THR A 65 -3.62 -5.12 5.31
N THR A 66 -4.91 -5.00 5.15
CA THR A 66 -5.67 -3.99 5.88
C THR A 66 -7.17 -4.26 5.91
N ASN A 67 -7.78 -3.91 7.02
CA ASN A 67 -9.21 -3.68 7.12
C ASN A 67 -9.43 -2.15 7.09
N PRO A 68 -9.91 -1.56 5.99
CA PRO A 68 -9.96 -0.12 5.84
C PRO A 68 -10.80 0.56 6.93
N LYS A 69 -10.21 1.58 7.56
CA LYS A 69 -10.90 2.43 8.55
C LYS A 69 -11.20 3.79 7.93
N ARG A 70 -12.41 4.32 8.13
CA ARG A 70 -12.87 5.58 7.52
C ARG A 70 -11.96 6.78 7.82
N SER A 71 -11.42 6.85 9.04
CA SER A 71 -10.56 7.95 9.49
C SER A 71 -9.07 7.74 9.17
N HIS A 72 -8.69 6.62 8.57
CA HIS A 72 -7.30 6.30 8.31
C HIS A 72 -6.87 6.78 6.91
N TRP A 73 -5.59 7.09 6.73
CA TRP A 73 -5.05 7.55 5.46
C TRP A 73 -5.25 6.56 4.30
N THR A 74 -5.26 5.27 4.59
CA THR A 74 -5.53 4.23 3.59
C THR A 74 -6.89 4.42 2.91
N ARG A 75 -7.88 5.01 3.63
CA ARG A 75 -9.19 5.28 3.03
C ARG A 75 -9.10 6.21 1.82
N LYS A 76 -8.22 7.22 1.86
CA LYS A 76 -8.00 8.14 0.74
C LYS A 76 -7.33 7.44 -0.45
N TRP A 77 -6.42 6.51 -0.19
CA TRP A 77 -5.77 5.71 -1.23
C TRP A 77 -6.71 4.70 -1.89
N LEU A 78 -7.72 4.22 -1.13
CA LEU A 78 -8.72 3.28 -1.61
C LEU A 78 -9.98 3.97 -2.15
N ASP A 79 -10.07 5.28 -2.07
CA ASP A 79 -11.29 6.03 -2.42
C ASP A 79 -11.77 5.74 -3.84
N TRP A 80 -10.86 5.68 -4.79
CA TRP A 80 -11.19 5.33 -6.16
C TRP A 80 -11.75 3.91 -6.31
N TYR A 81 -11.31 2.97 -5.49
CA TYR A 81 -11.79 1.57 -5.52
C TYR A 81 -13.14 1.38 -4.85
N ILE A 82 -13.60 2.34 -4.07
CA ILE A 82 -14.81 2.26 -3.26
C ILE A 82 -15.94 3.04 -3.93
N GLY A 83 -17.12 2.41 -4.03
CA GLY A 83 -18.32 3.04 -4.56
C GLY A 83 -18.98 3.99 -3.56
N ALA A 84 -19.99 4.72 -4.01
CA ALA A 84 -20.80 5.62 -3.18
C ALA A 84 -21.55 4.87 -2.05
N ASP A 85 -21.80 3.59 -2.23
CA ASP A 85 -22.39 2.68 -1.26
C ASP A 85 -21.42 2.25 -0.14
N GLY A 86 -20.13 2.58 -0.30
CA GLY A 86 -19.06 2.24 0.65
C GLY A 86 -18.44 0.86 0.44
N PHE A 87 -18.83 0.14 -0.61
CA PHE A 87 -18.29 -1.15 -0.97
C PHE A 87 -17.25 -1.02 -2.09
N ILE A 88 -16.42 -2.04 -2.21
CA ILE A 88 -15.44 -2.10 -3.31
C ILE A 88 -16.18 -2.35 -4.62
N ARG A 89 -15.84 -1.59 -5.61
CA ARG A 89 -16.35 -1.76 -6.98
C ARG A 89 -15.68 -2.95 -7.65
N ALA A 90 -16.47 -3.92 -8.06
CA ALA A 90 -15.97 -5.15 -8.71
C ALA A 90 -15.18 -4.85 -10.00
N ASP A 91 -15.55 -3.82 -10.75
CA ASP A 91 -14.86 -3.37 -11.96
C ASP A 91 -13.51 -2.69 -11.70
N ARG A 92 -13.18 -2.43 -10.43
CA ARG A 92 -11.92 -1.78 -10.00
C ARG A 92 -11.02 -2.68 -9.15
N ASP A 93 -11.51 -3.85 -8.75
CA ASP A 93 -10.73 -4.84 -8.01
C ASP A 93 -9.55 -5.32 -8.86
N GLY A 94 -8.32 -5.23 -8.33
CA GLY A 94 -7.11 -5.60 -9.05
C GLY A 94 -6.67 -4.65 -10.17
N VAL A 95 -7.35 -3.52 -10.37
CA VAL A 95 -6.95 -2.54 -11.38
C VAL A 95 -5.76 -1.73 -10.89
N VAL A 96 -4.71 -1.67 -11.71
CA VAL A 96 -3.50 -0.89 -11.39
C VAL A 96 -3.77 0.58 -11.63
N ARG A 97 -3.44 1.41 -10.63
CA ARG A 97 -3.39 2.87 -10.73
C ARG A 97 -1.95 3.34 -10.60
N TYR A 98 -1.69 4.52 -11.11
CA TYR A 98 -0.38 5.15 -11.01
C TYR A 98 -0.46 6.41 -10.17
N TYR A 99 0.63 6.72 -9.45
CA TYR A 99 0.64 7.87 -8.57
C TYR A 99 2.02 8.53 -8.47
N TYR A 100 1.97 9.81 -8.14
CA TYR A 100 3.13 10.61 -7.79
C TYR A 100 2.83 11.41 -6.52
N MET A 101 3.77 11.42 -5.58
CA MET A 101 3.66 12.17 -4.34
C MET A 101 4.31 13.55 -4.51
N MET A 102 3.50 14.59 -4.47
CA MET A 102 4.00 15.96 -4.61
C MET A 102 4.83 16.41 -3.41
N ASP A 103 4.48 15.91 -2.22
CA ASP A 103 5.17 16.10 -0.95
C ASP A 103 4.86 14.92 0.01
N GLU A 104 5.22 15.06 1.29
CA GLU A 104 5.06 14.00 2.30
C GLU A 104 3.63 13.84 2.84
N ARG A 105 2.65 14.61 2.35
CA ARG A 105 1.27 14.56 2.81
C ARG A 105 0.44 13.58 1.98
N VAL A 106 -0.44 12.86 2.65
CA VAL A 106 -1.35 11.92 1.99
C VAL A 106 -2.27 12.60 0.96
N ASP A 107 -2.61 13.88 1.18
CA ASP A 107 -3.49 14.65 0.29
C ASP A 107 -2.78 15.22 -0.94
N SER A 108 -1.46 15.13 -0.99
CA SER A 108 -0.66 15.61 -2.11
C SER A 108 -0.37 14.55 -3.16
N VAL A 109 -1.02 13.40 -3.07
CA VAL A 109 -0.85 12.30 -4.03
C VAL A 109 -1.71 12.56 -5.26
N VAL A 110 -1.07 12.63 -6.41
CA VAL A 110 -1.73 12.75 -7.71
C VAL A 110 -1.86 11.38 -8.35
N TRP A 111 -3.06 11.04 -8.79
CA TRP A 111 -3.40 9.75 -9.34
C TRP A 111 -3.76 9.82 -10.82
N GLY A 112 -3.49 8.75 -11.55
CA GLY A 112 -3.90 8.58 -12.95
C GLY A 112 -3.99 7.10 -13.34
N ASP A 113 -4.55 6.86 -14.52
CA ASP A 113 -4.70 5.52 -15.08
C ASP A 113 -3.47 5.08 -15.89
N SER A 114 -2.56 6.01 -16.14
CA SER A 114 -1.26 5.74 -16.76
C SER A 114 -0.16 6.61 -16.16
N LYS A 115 1.10 6.20 -16.36
CA LYS A 115 2.25 7.02 -15.98
C LYS A 115 2.32 8.33 -16.79
N GLU A 116 1.90 8.27 -18.02
CA GLU A 116 1.82 9.40 -18.95
C GLU A 116 0.86 10.45 -18.43
N GLU A 117 -0.33 10.04 -17.99
CA GLU A 117 -1.34 10.95 -17.42
C GLU A 117 -0.81 11.65 -16.17
N VAL A 118 -0.27 10.88 -15.21
CA VAL A 118 0.31 11.44 -13.98
C VAL A 118 1.46 12.40 -14.30
N TYR A 119 2.31 12.06 -15.29
CA TYR A 119 3.38 12.94 -15.71
C TYR A 119 2.85 14.25 -16.28
N HIS A 120 1.83 14.21 -17.14
CA HIS A 120 1.26 15.44 -17.69
C HIS A 120 0.72 16.37 -16.61
N ILE A 121 0.07 15.84 -15.58
CA ILE A 121 -0.44 16.62 -14.45
C ILE A 121 0.71 17.20 -13.61
N CYS A 122 1.76 16.41 -13.35
CA CYS A 122 2.85 16.76 -12.44
C CYS A 122 4.12 17.24 -13.16
N LYS A 123 4.04 17.52 -14.47
CA LYS A 123 5.18 17.73 -15.35
C LYS A 123 6.24 18.67 -14.77
N THR A 124 5.85 19.85 -14.36
CA THR A 124 6.78 20.87 -13.84
C THR A 124 7.58 20.35 -12.65
N LYS A 125 6.90 19.67 -11.72
CA LYS A 125 7.53 19.14 -10.50
C LYS A 125 8.46 17.97 -10.80
N ILE A 126 8.02 17.05 -11.65
CA ILE A 126 8.82 15.90 -12.05
C ILE A 126 10.05 16.34 -12.83
N ASP A 127 9.91 17.24 -13.81
CA ASP A 127 11.04 17.75 -14.58
C ASP A 127 12.06 18.51 -13.71
N GLU A 128 11.59 19.23 -12.69
CA GLU A 128 12.46 19.86 -11.71
C GLU A 128 13.27 18.84 -10.90
N GLN A 129 12.62 17.78 -10.43
CA GLN A 129 13.29 16.71 -9.69
C GLN A 129 14.28 15.95 -10.57
N LEU A 130 13.92 15.62 -11.81
CA LEU A 130 14.81 14.96 -12.75
C LEU A 130 16.08 15.76 -13.02
N ARG A 131 15.94 17.09 -13.19
CA ARG A 131 17.10 17.99 -13.33
C ARG A 131 18.00 17.98 -12.10
N ARG A 132 17.42 17.87 -10.89
CA ARG A 132 18.20 17.81 -9.64
C ARG A 132 18.92 16.47 -9.45
N LEU A 133 18.29 15.36 -9.86
CA LEU A 133 18.86 14.03 -9.77
C LEU A 133 20.00 13.82 -10.76
N GLY A 134 19.87 14.38 -11.97
CA GLY A 134 20.80 14.11 -13.06
C GLY A 134 20.75 12.66 -13.53
N GLY A 135 21.66 12.28 -14.45
CA GLY A 135 21.74 10.91 -14.96
C GLY A 135 20.59 10.53 -15.90
N ASP A 136 20.38 9.23 -16.08
CA ASP A 136 19.45 8.66 -17.07
C ASP A 136 18.03 8.42 -16.52
N PHE A 137 17.65 9.11 -15.42
CA PHE A 137 16.30 8.98 -14.87
C PHE A 137 15.24 9.59 -15.79
N THR A 138 14.11 8.91 -15.87
CA THR A 138 12.95 9.33 -16.64
C THR A 138 11.74 9.58 -15.72
N TYR A 139 10.70 10.21 -16.23
CA TYR A 139 9.46 10.38 -15.47
C TYR A 139 8.84 9.03 -15.04
N LYS A 140 9.12 7.95 -15.78
CA LYS A 140 8.62 6.60 -15.44
C LYS A 140 9.21 6.05 -14.14
N ASP A 141 10.41 6.51 -13.79
CA ASP A 141 11.11 6.12 -12.56
C ASP A 141 10.58 6.87 -11.35
N MET A 142 9.99 8.06 -11.58
CA MET A 142 9.41 8.90 -10.54
C MET A 142 7.98 8.50 -10.17
N ILE A 143 7.26 7.83 -11.07
CA ILE A 143 5.85 7.48 -10.92
C ILE A 143 5.73 6.01 -10.53
N ARG A 144 5.04 5.77 -9.42
CA ARG A 144 4.83 4.44 -8.85
C ARG A 144 3.47 3.89 -9.24
N SER A 145 3.32 2.58 -9.12
CA SER A 145 2.03 1.89 -9.29
C SER A 145 1.46 1.48 -7.94
N PHE A 146 0.16 1.38 -7.90
CA PHE A 146 -0.62 0.88 -6.77
C PHE A 146 -1.72 -0.03 -7.30
N VAL A 147 -1.99 -1.10 -6.59
CA VAL A 147 -3.11 -1.99 -6.87
C VAL A 147 -3.72 -2.43 -5.55
N PHE A 148 -5.02 -2.56 -5.55
CA PHE A 148 -5.77 -3.07 -4.41
C PHE A 148 -6.57 -4.31 -4.83
N TYR A 149 -6.53 -5.33 -3.99
CA TYR A 149 -7.32 -6.56 -4.12
C TYR A 149 -8.22 -6.72 -2.92
N VAL A 150 -9.47 -7.07 -3.16
CA VAL A 150 -10.39 -7.47 -2.09
C VAL A 150 -10.08 -8.89 -1.67
N GLY A 151 -9.80 -9.08 -0.39
CA GLY A 151 -9.77 -10.42 0.23
C GLY A 151 -11.16 -10.75 0.76
N ARG A 152 -11.90 -11.64 0.11
CA ARG A 152 -13.19 -12.09 0.60
C ARG A 152 -13.01 -13.30 1.52
N MET A 153 -13.82 -13.35 2.59
CA MET A 153 -13.78 -14.51 3.48
C MET A 153 -14.17 -15.80 2.73
N SER A 154 -15.07 -15.72 1.74
CA SER A 154 -15.46 -16.82 0.88
C SER A 154 -14.30 -17.42 0.06
N GLU A 155 -13.22 -16.66 -0.15
CA GLU A 155 -12.03 -17.09 -0.89
C GLU A 155 -11.02 -17.80 0.04
N ASN A 156 -11.15 -17.63 1.36
CA ASN A 156 -10.29 -18.27 2.33
C ASN A 156 -10.82 -19.68 2.72
N MET A 157 -10.79 -20.59 1.76
CA MET A 157 -11.28 -21.96 1.94
C MET A 157 -10.60 -22.71 3.10
N ALA A 158 -9.33 -22.42 3.38
CA ALA A 158 -8.62 -23.02 4.50
C ALA A 158 -9.25 -22.60 5.84
N SER A 159 -9.56 -21.33 6.02
CA SER A 159 -10.22 -20.83 7.23
C SER A 159 -11.64 -21.37 7.37
N ILE A 160 -12.40 -21.41 6.27
CA ILE A 160 -13.78 -21.92 6.27
C ILE A 160 -13.82 -23.42 6.61
N ASN A 161 -12.95 -24.22 6.02
CA ASN A 161 -12.93 -25.68 6.21
C ASN A 161 -12.41 -26.06 7.60
N ASN A 162 -11.42 -25.36 8.12
CA ASN A 162 -10.80 -25.67 9.41
C ASN A 162 -11.54 -25.07 10.60
N ASN A 163 -12.33 -24.00 10.40
CA ASN A 163 -13.05 -23.33 11.48
C ASN A 163 -14.43 -22.82 11.03
N LYS A 164 -15.35 -23.77 10.86
CA LYS A 164 -16.75 -23.45 10.50
C LYS A 164 -17.44 -22.52 11.52
N GLY A 165 -17.01 -22.57 12.79
CA GLY A 165 -17.52 -21.68 13.84
C GLY A 165 -17.10 -20.23 13.65
N TYR A 166 -15.98 -19.96 12.99
CA TYR A 166 -15.51 -18.60 12.74
C TYR A 166 -16.49 -17.81 11.86
N ALA A 167 -16.97 -18.39 10.78
CA ALA A 167 -17.96 -17.77 9.91
C ALA A 167 -19.26 -17.44 10.68
N GLY A 168 -19.71 -18.37 11.53
CA GLY A 168 -20.85 -18.15 12.42
C GLY A 168 -20.64 -17.01 13.42
N SER A 169 -19.46 -16.94 14.02
CA SER A 169 -19.09 -15.86 14.96
C SER A 169 -19.05 -14.50 14.27
N VAL A 170 -18.48 -14.40 13.07
CA VAL A 170 -18.45 -13.17 12.28
C VAL A 170 -19.87 -12.75 11.91
N ALA A 171 -20.71 -13.68 11.48
CA ALA A 171 -22.13 -13.41 11.16
C ALA A 171 -22.92 -12.93 12.40
N ALA A 172 -22.67 -13.53 13.57
CA ALA A 172 -23.36 -13.17 14.81
C ALA A 172 -23.01 -11.79 15.34
N VAL A 173 -21.72 -11.39 15.20
CA VAL A 173 -21.25 -10.06 15.66
C VAL A 173 -21.58 -8.95 14.67
N GLY A 174 -21.89 -9.31 13.44
CA GLY A 174 -21.64 -8.38 12.34
C GLY A 174 -22.76 -7.45 11.97
N GLY A 175 -24.02 -7.73 12.12
CA GLY A 175 -25.04 -6.85 11.55
C GLY A 175 -24.60 -6.26 10.19
N ARG A 176 -24.72 -4.92 10.04
CA ARG A 176 -24.22 -4.21 8.84
C ARG A 176 -22.71 -4.26 8.64
N ARG A 177 -21.94 -4.63 9.67
CA ARG A 177 -20.45 -4.72 9.62
C ARG A 177 -19.97 -6.06 9.10
N ALA A 178 -20.80 -7.12 9.15
CA ALA A 178 -20.42 -8.45 8.67
C ALA A 178 -20.63 -8.60 7.15
N LYS A 179 -21.55 -7.84 6.57
CA LYS A 179 -21.86 -7.94 5.14
C LYS A 179 -20.62 -7.80 4.24
N PRO A 180 -19.73 -6.81 4.44
CA PRO A 180 -18.49 -6.69 3.67
C PRO A 180 -17.46 -7.80 3.93
N LEU A 181 -17.59 -8.54 5.03
CA LEU A 181 -16.67 -9.62 5.39
C LEU A 181 -17.14 -10.98 4.87
N LEU A 182 -18.42 -11.09 4.50
CA LEU A 182 -19.04 -12.34 4.05
C LEU A 182 -19.22 -12.40 2.52
N GLU A 183 -19.34 -11.25 1.87
CA GLU A 183 -19.42 -11.08 0.41
C GLU A 183 -18.05 -10.81 -0.20
#